data_f4e21823e21754984d87f21b20649116
#
_entry.id   f4e21823e21754984d87f21b20649116
#
_cell.length_a   1.000
_cell.length_b   1.000
_cell.length_c   1.000
_cell.angle_alpha   90.00
_cell.angle_beta   90.00
_cell.angle_gamma   90.00
#
_symmetry.space_group_name_H-M   'P 1'
#
loop_
_entity.id
_entity.type
_entity.pdbx_description
1 polymer ?
#
loop_
_entity_poly.entity_id
_entity_poly.type
_entity_poly.pdbx_seq_one_letter_code
_entity_poly.pdbx_strand_id
1 'polypeptide(L)'
;MKIKPFAVEEWMNAWEVGAKYNIAETCVDSISMNDLFELTGEDKTEFLNRLCARRLSYGDIEGLPEFRKGVCGLYKTLNIENIVPTHGASGANHHVFYSLISPGDRVVSIMPTYQQLYSIPESYGADVQILHLSKENNYLPDLEKLRRLVTPKTKMICINNPNNPTGALMSEQLLREIVEIARSADAWILCDEVYRHLSQEDGWCPSIVDLYEKGISVSSMSKVFSLAGLRLGWIATHDMSVVKSCLSHRDYNLVSCGVFDEMLAAAALKHRDKLLERSRKIVRENLQILDDWVGSEPHVSYVKPKAGTTALVYYDLDISSYEFCEEMYKKTGAFVTPGDCFEVPHSMRIGYAYGKQDLIDGLKAISEYIAMKTR
;
A
#
# COMPACT_ATOMS: atom_id res chain seq x y z
N MET A 1 -19.64 -17.60 -3.52
CA MET A 1 -18.55 -16.76 -2.97
C MET A 1 -19.18 -15.57 -2.26
N LYS A 2 -18.80 -15.33 -0.99
CA LYS A 2 -19.19 -14.12 -0.23
C LYS A 2 -17.89 -13.48 0.26
N ILE A 3 -17.71 -12.19 0.00
CA ILE A 3 -16.60 -11.40 0.52
C ILE A 3 -17.15 -10.45 1.59
N LYS A 4 -16.41 -10.24 2.67
CA LYS A 4 -16.76 -9.24 3.69
C LYS A 4 -16.72 -7.84 3.08
N PRO A 5 -17.63 -6.92 3.49
CA PRO A 5 -17.52 -5.51 3.13
C PRO A 5 -16.12 -4.98 3.45
N PHE A 6 -15.61 -4.10 2.60
CA PHE A 6 -14.28 -3.54 2.81
C PHE A 6 -14.36 -2.34 3.76
N ALA A 7 -14.10 -2.55 5.04
CA ALA A 7 -14.37 -1.60 6.11
C ALA A 7 -13.77 -0.20 5.86
N VAL A 8 -12.51 -0.15 5.40
CA VAL A 8 -11.85 1.12 5.08
C VAL A 8 -12.55 1.82 3.91
N GLU A 9 -12.85 1.09 2.83
CA GLU A 9 -13.45 1.68 1.64
C GLU A 9 -14.91 2.10 1.89
N GLU A 10 -15.67 1.36 2.69
CA GLU A 10 -17.01 1.78 3.11
C GLU A 10 -16.97 3.07 3.91
N TRP A 11 -16.02 3.22 4.83
CA TRP A 11 -15.82 4.45 5.58
C TRP A 11 -15.41 5.61 4.68
N MET A 12 -14.43 5.41 3.78
CA MET A 12 -13.99 6.43 2.83
C MET A 12 -15.15 6.87 1.93
N ASN A 13 -15.88 5.92 1.34
CA ASN A 13 -17.03 6.23 0.46
C ASN A 13 -18.14 7.00 1.14
N ALA A 14 -18.35 6.77 2.44
CA ALA A 14 -19.41 7.44 3.20
C ALA A 14 -19.05 8.89 3.60
N TRP A 15 -17.76 9.19 3.86
CA TRP A 15 -17.38 10.41 4.57
C TRP A 15 -16.32 11.27 3.88
N GLU A 16 -15.55 10.74 2.93
CA GLU A 16 -14.43 11.46 2.30
C GLU A 16 -14.89 12.69 1.52
N VAL A 17 -16.01 12.55 0.79
CA VAL A 17 -16.57 13.65 0.00
C VAL A 17 -17.17 14.71 0.93
N GLY A 18 -16.55 15.89 0.93
CA GLY A 18 -16.97 17.00 1.80
C GLY A 18 -16.11 17.17 3.05
N ALA A 19 -15.10 16.34 3.24
CA ALA A 19 -14.10 16.54 4.29
C ALA A 19 -13.41 17.90 4.14
N LYS A 20 -13.39 18.68 5.22
CA LYS A 20 -12.70 19.98 5.23
C LYS A 20 -11.19 19.80 5.29
N TYR A 21 -10.74 18.85 6.09
CA TYR A 21 -9.34 18.48 6.26
C TYR A 21 -9.21 16.99 6.06
N ASN A 22 -8.88 16.55 4.82
CA ASN A 22 -8.70 15.14 4.51
C ASN A 22 -7.28 14.70 4.89
N ILE A 23 -7.16 14.11 6.06
CA ILE A 23 -5.92 13.48 6.54
C ILE A 23 -6.07 11.97 6.69
N ALA A 24 -6.99 11.36 5.90
CA ALA A 24 -7.12 9.91 5.74
C ALA A 24 -6.40 9.39 4.49
N GLU A 25 -6.08 10.27 3.51
CA GLU A 25 -5.44 9.92 2.24
C GLU A 25 -4.07 9.25 2.45
N THR A 26 -3.83 8.20 1.70
CA THR A 26 -2.62 7.38 1.85
C THR A 26 -1.64 7.48 0.69
N CYS A 27 -1.93 8.29 -0.32
CA CYS A 27 -0.97 8.63 -1.36
C CYS A 27 0.00 9.72 -0.86
N VAL A 28 1.20 9.77 -1.41
CA VAL A 28 1.96 11.01 -1.36
C VAL A 28 1.23 12.02 -2.24
N ASP A 29 1.23 13.28 -1.82
CA ASP A 29 0.54 14.39 -2.49
C ASP A 29 0.60 14.26 -4.02
N SER A 30 -0.59 14.14 -4.63
CA SER A 30 -0.72 13.83 -6.06
C SER A 30 -0.25 14.99 -6.92
N ILE A 31 0.32 14.68 -8.08
CA ILE A 31 0.80 15.67 -9.04
C ILE A 31 -0.06 15.68 -10.30
N SER A 32 -0.17 16.85 -10.92
CA SER A 32 -0.74 16.99 -12.25
C SER A 32 0.24 16.54 -13.33
N MET A 33 -0.25 16.37 -14.58
CA MET A 33 0.64 16.16 -15.72
C MET A 33 1.65 17.30 -15.91
N ASN A 34 1.24 18.55 -15.65
CA ASN A 34 2.13 19.69 -15.77
C ASN A 34 3.29 19.57 -14.76
N ASP A 35 2.97 19.27 -13.49
CA ASP A 35 3.96 19.08 -12.44
C ASP A 35 4.91 17.91 -12.78
N LEU A 36 4.38 16.83 -13.37
CA LEU A 36 5.20 15.69 -13.79
C LEU A 36 6.23 16.11 -14.85
N PHE A 37 5.82 16.85 -15.88
CA PHE A 37 6.73 17.31 -16.94
C PHE A 37 7.73 18.34 -16.42
N GLU A 38 7.31 19.26 -15.54
CA GLU A 38 8.20 20.21 -14.88
C GLU A 38 9.26 19.51 -14.04
N LEU A 39 8.84 18.56 -13.21
CA LEU A 39 9.72 17.79 -12.34
C LEU A 39 10.71 16.93 -13.13
N THR A 40 10.24 16.27 -14.17
CA THR A 40 11.05 15.34 -14.98
C THR A 40 11.94 16.06 -15.98
N GLY A 41 11.49 17.17 -16.53
CA GLY A 41 12.12 17.86 -17.67
C GLY A 41 11.88 17.19 -19.00
N GLU A 42 10.93 16.26 -19.11
CA GLU A 42 10.48 15.67 -20.36
C GLU A 42 9.78 16.72 -21.23
N ASP A 43 9.97 16.64 -22.56
CA ASP A 43 9.28 17.52 -23.51
C ASP A 43 7.80 17.17 -23.58
N LYS A 44 6.99 18.02 -22.93
CA LYS A 44 5.53 17.87 -22.89
C LYS A 44 4.90 17.86 -24.28
N THR A 45 5.39 18.72 -25.19
CA THR A 45 4.82 18.84 -26.54
C THR A 45 5.11 17.59 -27.35
N GLU A 46 6.34 17.10 -27.30
CA GLU A 46 6.71 15.84 -27.95
C GLU A 46 5.92 14.67 -27.38
N PHE A 47 5.79 14.59 -26.06
CA PHE A 47 5.02 13.54 -25.39
C PHE A 47 3.55 13.56 -25.83
N LEU A 48 2.88 14.72 -25.82
CA LEU A 48 1.49 14.87 -26.23
C LEU A 48 1.30 14.54 -27.72
N ASN A 49 2.22 14.92 -28.58
CA ASN A 49 2.17 14.56 -29.98
C ASN A 49 2.23 13.03 -30.19
N ARG A 50 3.10 12.33 -29.48
CA ARG A 50 3.16 10.86 -29.51
C ARG A 50 1.87 10.23 -28.96
N LEU A 51 1.33 10.79 -27.89
CA LEU A 51 0.08 10.32 -27.29
C LEU A 51 -1.09 10.46 -28.28
N CYS A 52 -1.23 11.65 -28.89
CA CYS A 52 -2.29 11.94 -29.86
C CYS A 52 -2.16 11.11 -31.16
N ALA A 53 -0.96 10.74 -31.55
CA ALA A 53 -0.71 9.91 -32.73
C ALA A 53 -1.00 8.41 -32.47
N ARG A 54 -1.16 8.00 -31.20
CA ARG A 54 -1.41 6.60 -30.85
C ARG A 54 -2.83 6.19 -31.25
N ARG A 55 -2.96 5.07 -31.96
CA ARG A 55 -4.29 4.49 -32.25
C ARG A 55 -4.92 3.97 -30.94
N LEU A 56 -6.23 4.15 -30.80
CA LEU A 56 -7.01 3.70 -29.65
C LEU A 56 -7.38 2.20 -29.74
N SER A 57 -6.41 1.38 -30.14
CA SER A 57 -6.53 -0.08 -30.08
C SER A 57 -6.03 -0.58 -28.72
N TYR A 58 -6.23 -1.88 -28.44
CA TYR A 58 -5.58 -2.52 -27.30
C TYR A 58 -4.08 -2.24 -27.28
N GLY A 59 -3.52 -2.07 -26.09
CA GLY A 59 -2.08 -2.02 -25.87
C GLY A 59 -1.42 -3.38 -26.04
N ASP A 60 -0.13 -3.42 -25.70
CA ASP A 60 0.57 -4.70 -25.61
C ASP A 60 -0.08 -5.58 -24.54
N ILE A 61 -0.42 -6.81 -24.90
CA ILE A 61 -1.15 -7.70 -23.97
C ILE A 61 -0.35 -7.96 -22.69
N GLU A 62 0.95 -8.12 -22.79
CA GLU A 62 1.82 -8.27 -21.62
C GLU A 62 2.13 -6.95 -20.90
N GLY A 63 1.73 -5.81 -21.49
CA GLY A 63 2.02 -4.44 -21.06
C GLY A 63 3.13 -3.78 -21.85
N LEU A 64 3.08 -2.45 -21.91
CA LEU A 64 4.04 -1.62 -22.67
C LEU A 64 5.47 -1.93 -22.24
N PRO A 65 6.39 -2.29 -23.17
CA PRO A 65 7.76 -2.67 -22.81
C PRO A 65 8.51 -1.61 -22.00
N GLU A 66 8.32 -0.32 -22.34
CA GLU A 66 8.96 0.79 -21.63
C GLU A 66 8.47 0.90 -20.18
N PHE A 67 7.19 0.66 -19.93
CA PHE A 67 6.62 0.61 -18.57
C PHE A 67 7.22 -0.56 -17.79
N ARG A 68 7.18 -1.77 -18.34
CA ARG A 68 7.73 -2.98 -17.72
C ARG A 68 9.23 -2.83 -17.44
N LYS A 69 9.99 -2.24 -18.37
CA LYS A 69 11.42 -1.93 -18.17
C LYS A 69 11.63 -0.91 -17.04
N GLY A 70 10.79 0.12 -16.97
CA GLY A 70 10.82 1.10 -15.88
C GLY A 70 10.57 0.45 -14.53
N VAL A 71 9.59 -0.47 -14.44
CA VAL A 71 9.28 -1.26 -13.25
C VAL A 71 10.46 -2.17 -12.87
N CYS A 72 11.08 -2.87 -13.83
CA CYS A 72 12.28 -3.69 -13.57
C CYS A 72 13.39 -2.90 -12.89
N GLY A 73 13.56 -1.63 -13.23
CA GLY A 73 14.55 -0.76 -12.60
C GLY A 73 14.32 -0.50 -11.10
N LEU A 74 13.20 -0.92 -10.54
CA LEU A 74 12.90 -0.87 -9.10
C LEU A 74 13.37 -2.12 -8.34
N TYR A 75 13.83 -3.15 -9.04
CA TYR A 75 14.27 -4.43 -8.51
C TYR A 75 15.70 -4.72 -8.93
N LYS A 76 16.41 -5.58 -8.19
CA LYS A 76 17.81 -5.92 -8.47
C LYS A 76 17.98 -7.09 -9.42
N THR A 77 17.01 -8.00 -9.44
CA THR A 77 17.20 -9.34 -10.00
C THR A 77 16.19 -9.72 -11.09
N LEU A 78 15.20 -8.83 -11.38
CA LEU A 78 14.12 -9.14 -12.32
C LEU A 78 14.44 -8.71 -13.75
N ASN A 79 13.83 -9.43 -14.69
CA ASN A 79 13.75 -9.10 -16.11
C ASN A 79 12.33 -8.62 -16.47
N ILE A 80 12.17 -8.10 -17.69
CA ILE A 80 10.90 -7.58 -18.16
C ILE A 80 9.78 -8.63 -18.17
N GLU A 81 10.09 -9.88 -18.41
CA GLU A 81 9.16 -11.02 -18.43
C GLU A 81 8.60 -11.35 -17.04
N ASN A 82 9.24 -10.89 -15.99
CA ASN A 82 8.81 -11.08 -14.61
C ASN A 82 7.72 -10.10 -14.15
N ILE A 83 7.34 -9.14 -15.01
CA ILE A 83 6.42 -8.05 -14.65
C ILE A 83 5.07 -8.24 -15.36
N VAL A 84 4.00 -8.26 -14.56
CA VAL A 84 2.62 -8.29 -15.05
C VAL A 84 1.92 -6.99 -14.65
N PRO A 85 1.65 -6.07 -15.57
CA PRO A 85 0.86 -4.86 -15.32
C PRO A 85 -0.58 -5.18 -14.93
N THR A 86 -1.15 -4.37 -14.04
CA THR A 86 -2.50 -4.54 -13.51
C THR A 86 -3.18 -3.18 -13.28
N HIS A 87 -4.50 -3.17 -13.06
CA HIS A 87 -5.23 -1.98 -12.64
C HIS A 87 -4.99 -1.69 -11.14
N GLY A 88 -3.91 -0.97 -10.85
CA GLY A 88 -3.45 -0.67 -9.51
C GLY A 88 -2.99 -1.92 -8.74
N ALA A 89 -2.49 -1.70 -7.51
CA ALA A 89 -2.12 -2.79 -6.61
C ALA A 89 -3.33 -3.63 -6.19
N SER A 90 -4.52 -3.02 -6.13
CA SER A 90 -5.77 -3.75 -5.82
C SER A 90 -6.06 -4.84 -6.85
N GLY A 91 -5.88 -4.54 -8.14
CA GLY A 91 -5.97 -5.53 -9.21
C GLY A 91 -4.86 -6.57 -9.11
N ALA A 92 -3.64 -6.18 -8.76
CA ALA A 92 -2.51 -7.09 -8.60
C ALA A 92 -2.77 -8.11 -7.49
N ASN A 93 -3.17 -7.66 -6.29
CA ASN A 93 -3.53 -8.54 -5.19
C ASN A 93 -4.65 -9.52 -5.58
N HIS A 94 -5.71 -9.00 -6.23
CA HIS A 94 -6.82 -9.84 -6.69
C HIS A 94 -6.35 -10.93 -7.67
N HIS A 95 -5.53 -10.57 -8.67
CA HIS A 95 -5.02 -11.53 -9.65
C HIS A 95 -4.14 -12.61 -9.02
N VAL A 96 -3.26 -12.25 -8.07
CA VAL A 96 -2.42 -13.23 -7.38
C VAL A 96 -3.29 -14.26 -6.65
N PHE A 97 -4.26 -13.82 -5.85
CA PHE A 97 -5.15 -14.73 -5.13
C PHE A 97 -6.01 -15.56 -6.06
N TYR A 98 -6.62 -14.93 -7.07
CA TYR A 98 -7.46 -15.61 -8.05
C TYR A 98 -6.71 -16.70 -8.84
N SER A 99 -5.42 -16.47 -9.10
CA SER A 99 -4.57 -17.36 -9.87
C SER A 99 -4.00 -18.53 -9.07
N LEU A 100 -3.78 -18.34 -7.76
CA LEU A 100 -2.96 -19.26 -6.98
C LEU A 100 -3.70 -19.95 -5.83
N ILE A 101 -4.81 -19.40 -5.36
CA ILE A 101 -5.51 -19.88 -4.17
C ILE A 101 -6.79 -20.62 -4.54
N SER A 102 -6.91 -21.81 -3.98
CA SER A 102 -8.06 -22.69 -4.12
C SER A 102 -8.77 -22.91 -2.78
N PRO A 103 -10.04 -23.36 -2.77
CA PRO A 103 -10.73 -23.73 -1.54
C PRO A 103 -9.94 -24.77 -0.74
N GLY A 104 -9.74 -24.48 0.57
CA GLY A 104 -8.99 -25.35 1.49
C GLY A 104 -7.48 -25.11 1.53
N ASP A 105 -6.92 -24.30 0.64
CA ASP A 105 -5.52 -23.86 0.75
C ASP A 105 -5.32 -23.05 2.03
N ARG A 106 -4.21 -23.28 2.72
CA ARG A 106 -3.86 -22.49 3.91
C ARG A 106 -3.11 -21.23 3.50
N VAL A 107 -3.60 -20.07 3.96
CA VAL A 107 -2.97 -18.75 3.81
C VAL A 107 -2.68 -18.18 5.20
N VAL A 108 -1.48 -17.67 5.44
CA VAL A 108 -1.13 -16.93 6.66
C VAL A 108 -1.03 -15.46 6.31
N SER A 109 -1.83 -14.60 6.93
CA SER A 109 -1.80 -13.15 6.70
C SER A 109 -1.50 -12.42 8.00
N ILE A 110 -0.80 -11.29 7.92
CA ILE A 110 -0.61 -10.38 9.05
C ILE A 110 -1.86 -9.50 9.26
N MET A 111 -2.05 -9.00 10.49
CA MET A 111 -3.06 -7.99 10.85
C MET A 111 -2.53 -7.12 12.01
N PRO A 112 -2.69 -5.78 11.98
CA PRO A 112 -3.43 -4.99 10.99
C PRO A 112 -2.71 -4.90 9.63
N THR A 113 -3.51 -4.89 8.57
CA THR A 113 -3.04 -4.72 7.19
C THR A 113 -4.20 -4.32 6.26
N TYR A 114 -3.90 -4.12 4.98
CA TYR A 114 -4.91 -3.88 3.96
C TYR A 114 -5.79 -5.11 3.75
N GLN A 115 -7.10 -4.94 3.85
CA GLN A 115 -8.08 -6.03 3.97
C GLN A 115 -8.01 -7.07 2.84
N GLN A 116 -7.56 -6.70 1.65
CA GLN A 116 -7.43 -7.64 0.54
C GLN A 116 -6.55 -8.84 0.87
N LEU A 117 -5.52 -8.68 1.71
CA LEU A 117 -4.55 -9.73 2.00
C LEU A 117 -5.13 -10.90 2.80
N TYR A 118 -6.31 -10.74 3.40
CA TYR A 118 -6.99 -11.82 4.11
C TYR A 118 -8.43 -12.08 3.64
N SER A 119 -9.20 -11.05 3.27
CA SER A 119 -10.58 -11.21 2.86
C SER A 119 -10.75 -11.84 1.47
N ILE A 120 -9.85 -11.58 0.52
CA ILE A 120 -9.93 -12.19 -0.80
C ILE A 120 -9.71 -13.72 -0.71
N PRO A 121 -8.60 -14.24 -0.14
CA PRO A 121 -8.41 -15.68 -0.03
C PRO A 121 -9.50 -16.34 0.83
N GLU A 122 -9.97 -15.70 1.91
CA GLU A 122 -11.11 -16.20 2.70
C GLU A 122 -12.36 -16.36 1.83
N SER A 123 -12.64 -15.41 0.94
CA SER A 123 -13.80 -15.46 0.05
C SER A 123 -13.73 -16.59 -0.98
N TYR A 124 -12.55 -17.08 -1.29
CA TYR A 124 -12.32 -18.27 -2.14
C TYR A 124 -12.40 -19.59 -1.37
N GLY A 125 -12.61 -19.53 -0.06
CA GLY A 125 -12.69 -20.72 0.80
C GLY A 125 -11.34 -21.22 1.28
N ALA A 126 -10.32 -20.39 1.28
CA ALA A 126 -9.04 -20.71 1.90
C ALA A 126 -9.16 -20.74 3.43
N ASP A 127 -8.32 -21.56 4.07
CA ASP A 127 -8.08 -21.55 5.52
C ASP A 127 -7.13 -20.42 5.88
N VAL A 128 -7.68 -19.23 6.15
CA VAL A 128 -6.88 -18.03 6.44
C VAL A 128 -6.55 -17.97 7.93
N GLN A 129 -5.26 -17.98 8.25
CA GLN A 129 -4.73 -17.82 9.58
C GLN A 129 -4.15 -16.42 9.77
N ILE A 130 -4.46 -15.76 10.86
CA ILE A 130 -4.03 -14.39 11.12
C ILE A 130 -2.89 -14.36 12.12
N LEU A 131 -1.78 -13.72 11.72
CA LEU A 131 -0.69 -13.34 12.62
C LEU A 131 -0.94 -11.90 13.09
N HIS A 132 -1.41 -11.74 14.32
CA HIS A 132 -1.63 -10.42 14.90
C HIS A 132 -0.29 -9.74 15.23
N LEU A 133 -0.09 -8.57 14.66
CA LEU A 133 1.00 -7.65 15.00
C LEU A 133 0.57 -6.79 16.20
N SER A 134 1.50 -6.44 17.06
CA SER A 134 1.18 -5.68 18.27
C SER A 134 2.05 -4.43 18.41
N LYS A 135 1.52 -3.44 19.13
CA LYS A 135 2.20 -2.20 19.49
C LYS A 135 3.48 -2.46 20.28
N GLU A 136 3.44 -3.45 21.20
CA GLU A 136 4.57 -3.84 22.05
C GLU A 136 5.76 -4.39 21.25
N ASN A 137 5.49 -4.97 20.08
CA ASN A 137 6.52 -5.42 19.14
C ASN A 137 6.70 -4.48 17.95
N ASN A 138 6.35 -3.19 18.11
CA ASN A 138 6.44 -2.18 17.03
C ASN A 138 5.76 -2.62 15.73
N TYR A 139 4.71 -3.42 15.81
CA TYR A 139 3.98 -4.02 14.69
C TYR A 139 4.85 -4.87 13.75
N LEU A 140 5.92 -5.45 14.26
CA LEU A 140 6.72 -6.41 13.51
C LEU A 140 6.20 -7.85 13.77
N PRO A 141 6.29 -8.74 12.79
CA PRO A 141 5.93 -10.15 12.95
C PRO A 141 6.72 -10.85 14.06
N ASP A 142 6.00 -11.56 14.93
CA ASP A 142 6.58 -12.51 15.87
C ASP A 142 6.87 -13.82 15.12
N LEU A 143 8.15 -14.12 14.92
CA LEU A 143 8.60 -15.28 14.15
C LEU A 143 8.22 -16.61 14.78
N GLU A 144 8.17 -16.70 16.12
CA GLU A 144 7.75 -17.93 16.80
C GLU A 144 6.26 -18.21 16.57
N LYS A 145 5.42 -17.16 16.63
CA LYS A 145 4.00 -17.29 16.27
C LYS A 145 3.85 -17.63 14.80
N LEU A 146 4.61 -16.98 13.91
CA LEU A 146 4.57 -17.28 12.46
C LEU A 146 4.92 -18.75 12.20
N ARG A 147 5.98 -19.30 12.82
CA ARG A 147 6.36 -20.72 12.68
C ARG A 147 5.26 -21.68 13.13
N ARG A 148 4.46 -21.32 14.14
CA ARG A 148 3.32 -22.14 14.59
C ARG A 148 2.14 -22.12 13.63
N LEU A 149 1.92 -21.00 12.92
CA LEU A 149 0.82 -20.86 11.95
C LEU A 149 1.16 -21.52 10.63
N VAL A 150 2.43 -21.50 10.22
CA VAL A 150 2.90 -22.13 8.99
C VAL A 150 3.00 -23.65 9.15
N THR A 151 2.41 -24.37 8.20
CA THR A 151 2.39 -25.84 8.18
C THR A 151 2.78 -26.32 6.77
N PRO A 152 3.09 -27.60 6.54
CA PRO A 152 3.32 -28.11 5.19
C PRO A 152 2.18 -27.93 4.19
N LYS A 153 0.97 -27.54 4.68
CA LYS A 153 -0.19 -27.19 3.84
C LYS A 153 -0.27 -25.69 3.54
N THR A 154 0.60 -24.88 4.09
CA THR A 154 0.59 -23.44 3.86
C THR A 154 1.00 -23.15 2.42
N LYS A 155 0.10 -22.52 1.70
CA LYS A 155 0.27 -22.16 0.29
C LYS A 155 0.94 -20.82 0.12
N MET A 156 0.59 -19.85 0.99
CA MET A 156 1.03 -18.47 0.88
C MET A 156 1.13 -17.79 2.24
N ILE A 157 2.16 -16.96 2.41
CA ILE A 157 2.27 -15.99 3.51
C ILE A 157 2.09 -14.60 2.91
N CYS A 158 1.15 -13.82 3.46
CA CYS A 158 0.84 -12.47 2.99
C CYS A 158 1.35 -11.43 3.99
N ILE A 159 2.19 -10.53 3.53
CA ILE A 159 2.75 -9.41 4.30
C ILE A 159 2.57 -8.10 3.55
N ASN A 160 2.59 -6.99 4.28
CA ASN A 160 2.60 -5.64 3.71
C ASN A 160 3.80 -4.89 4.29
N ASN A 161 4.77 -4.54 3.45
CA ASN A 161 6.02 -3.93 3.88
C ASN A 161 6.51 -2.81 2.93
N PRO A 162 6.53 -1.56 3.36
CA PRO A 162 6.07 -1.01 4.64
C PRO A 162 4.57 -1.20 4.89
N ASN A 163 4.19 -1.28 6.17
CA ASN A 163 2.84 -1.67 6.58
C ASN A 163 1.86 -0.48 6.62
N ASN A 164 0.69 -0.66 6.05
CA ASN A 164 -0.50 0.14 6.29
C ASN A 164 -1.43 -0.66 7.24
N PRO A 165 -1.85 -0.11 8.39
CA PRO A 165 -1.89 1.32 8.73
C PRO A 165 -0.73 1.83 9.61
N THR A 166 0.23 1.00 10.01
CA THR A 166 1.13 1.30 11.13
C THR A 166 2.41 2.06 10.76
N GLY A 167 2.81 2.03 9.49
CA GLY A 167 4.10 2.56 9.06
C GLY A 167 5.31 1.73 9.54
N ALA A 168 5.08 0.52 10.05
CA ALA A 168 6.15 -0.40 10.42
C ALA A 168 6.95 -0.84 9.18
N LEU A 169 8.24 -1.03 9.36
CA LEU A 169 9.17 -1.48 8.32
C LEU A 169 9.94 -2.70 8.79
N MET A 170 9.76 -3.82 8.09
CA MET A 170 10.53 -5.03 8.32
C MET A 170 11.95 -4.85 7.74
N SER A 171 12.96 -5.16 8.53
CA SER A 171 14.35 -5.15 8.08
C SER A 171 14.62 -6.28 7.08
N GLU A 172 15.71 -6.17 6.32
CA GLU A 172 16.15 -7.27 5.44
C GLU A 172 16.37 -8.56 6.21
N GLN A 173 16.95 -8.49 7.42
CA GLN A 173 17.16 -9.66 8.26
C GLN A 173 15.83 -10.33 8.61
N LEU A 174 14.84 -9.57 9.05
CA LEU A 174 13.52 -10.09 9.39
C LEU A 174 12.82 -10.72 8.17
N LEU A 175 12.92 -10.07 6.99
CA LEU A 175 12.40 -10.63 5.75
C LEU A 175 13.07 -11.96 5.38
N ARG A 176 14.39 -12.08 5.54
CA ARG A 176 15.12 -13.34 5.31
C ARG A 176 14.68 -14.46 6.26
N GLU A 177 14.41 -14.14 7.52
CA GLU A 177 13.89 -15.12 8.48
C GLU A 177 12.45 -15.56 8.13
N ILE A 178 11.61 -14.66 7.62
CA ILE A 178 10.28 -15.01 7.09
C ILE A 178 10.42 -15.89 5.83
N VAL A 179 11.39 -15.61 4.96
CA VAL A 179 11.71 -16.44 3.78
C VAL A 179 12.06 -17.87 4.21
N GLU A 180 12.91 -18.07 5.22
CA GLU A 180 13.24 -19.42 5.70
C GLU A 180 12.02 -20.17 6.25
N ILE A 181 11.11 -19.46 6.91
CA ILE A 181 9.84 -20.06 7.36
C ILE A 181 8.96 -20.46 6.16
N ALA A 182 8.84 -19.60 5.15
CA ALA A 182 8.06 -19.90 3.95
C ALA A 182 8.68 -21.07 3.17
N ARG A 183 10.00 -21.11 3.06
CA ARG A 183 10.77 -22.18 2.41
C ARG A 183 10.53 -23.54 3.05
N SER A 184 10.38 -23.59 4.38
CA SER A 184 10.10 -24.85 5.10
C SER A 184 8.76 -25.50 4.71
N ALA A 185 7.83 -24.70 4.17
CA ALA A 185 6.52 -25.16 3.71
C ALA A 185 6.39 -25.12 2.17
N ASP A 186 7.43 -24.78 1.45
CA ASP A 186 7.39 -24.52 0.00
C ASP A 186 6.36 -23.47 -0.42
N ALA A 187 6.04 -22.51 0.48
CA ALA A 187 5.00 -21.51 0.34
C ALA A 187 5.47 -20.28 -0.42
N TRP A 188 4.59 -19.64 -1.19
CA TRP A 188 4.84 -18.31 -1.72
C TRP A 188 4.80 -17.24 -0.61
N ILE A 189 5.52 -16.14 -0.81
CA ILE A 189 5.34 -14.91 -0.03
C ILE A 189 4.77 -13.84 -0.95
N LEU A 190 3.53 -13.41 -0.69
CA LEU A 190 2.95 -12.21 -1.28
C LEU A 190 3.30 -11.02 -0.38
N CYS A 191 4.08 -10.08 -0.90
CA CYS A 191 4.40 -8.83 -0.22
C CYS A 191 3.75 -7.66 -0.96
N ASP A 192 2.80 -7.00 -0.30
CA ASP A 192 2.32 -5.70 -0.78
C ASP A 192 3.36 -4.64 -0.45
N GLU A 193 4.02 -4.12 -1.49
CA GLU A 193 5.15 -3.20 -1.41
C GLU A 193 4.81 -1.79 -1.92
N VAL A 194 3.54 -1.39 -1.91
CA VAL A 194 3.09 -0.09 -2.44
C VAL A 194 3.75 1.12 -1.78
N TYR A 195 4.31 0.97 -0.57
CA TYR A 195 5.04 2.01 0.15
C TYR A 195 6.56 1.81 0.15
N ARG A 196 7.07 0.77 -0.53
CA ARG A 196 8.51 0.56 -0.66
C ARG A 196 9.15 1.81 -1.27
N HIS A 197 10.31 2.22 -0.82
CA HIS A 197 11.02 3.47 -1.15
C HIS A 197 10.66 4.71 -0.29
N LEU A 198 9.68 4.63 0.62
CA LEU A 198 9.32 5.72 1.53
C LEU A 198 9.84 5.46 2.96
N SER A 199 11.10 5.06 3.10
CA SER A 199 11.78 4.97 4.40
C SER A 199 12.08 6.35 4.98
N GLN A 200 11.94 6.49 6.30
CA GLN A 200 12.32 7.69 7.03
C GLN A 200 13.85 7.85 7.11
N GLU A 201 14.57 6.75 7.10
CA GLU A 201 16.04 6.72 7.04
C GLU A 201 16.50 6.59 5.59
N ASP A 202 17.79 6.89 5.35
CA ASP A 202 18.38 6.65 4.05
C ASP A 202 18.58 5.15 3.82
N GLY A 203 18.40 4.72 2.59
CA GLY A 203 18.52 3.34 2.18
C GLY A 203 17.26 2.81 1.48
N TRP A 204 17.40 1.59 0.96
CA TRP A 204 16.34 0.91 0.24
C TRP A 204 15.89 -0.31 1.03
N CYS A 205 14.60 -0.40 1.31
CA CYS A 205 14.02 -1.65 1.74
C CYS A 205 14.12 -2.66 0.57
N PRO A 206 14.72 -3.83 0.77
CA PRO A 206 14.76 -4.84 -0.27
C PRO A 206 13.34 -5.31 -0.61
N SER A 207 13.14 -5.67 -1.87
CA SER A 207 11.92 -6.36 -2.28
C SER A 207 12.00 -7.84 -1.90
N ILE A 208 10.84 -8.43 -1.64
CA ILE A 208 10.76 -9.88 -1.37
C ILE A 208 11.26 -10.72 -2.55
N VAL A 209 11.09 -10.24 -3.78
CA VAL A 209 11.56 -10.93 -4.99
C VAL A 209 13.07 -10.94 -5.14
N ASP A 210 13.77 -9.98 -4.51
CA ASP A 210 15.23 -9.95 -4.47
C ASP A 210 15.81 -10.87 -3.37
N LEU A 211 14.96 -11.47 -2.53
CA LEU A 211 15.34 -12.31 -1.40
C LEU A 211 14.85 -13.77 -1.53
N TYR A 212 13.80 -14.00 -2.33
CA TYR A 212 13.14 -15.30 -2.40
C TYR A 212 12.63 -15.60 -3.80
N GLU A 213 12.94 -16.79 -4.34
CA GLU A 213 12.53 -17.25 -5.66
C GLU A 213 11.01 -17.43 -5.80
N LYS A 214 10.30 -17.73 -4.70
CA LYS A 214 8.83 -17.75 -4.61
C LYS A 214 8.25 -16.46 -4.02
N GLY A 215 9.02 -15.37 -4.02
CA GLY A 215 8.54 -14.03 -3.69
C GLY A 215 7.64 -13.48 -4.78
N ILE A 216 6.55 -12.84 -4.36
CA ILE A 216 5.63 -12.10 -5.23
C ILE A 216 5.51 -10.70 -4.64
N SER A 217 6.01 -9.71 -5.36
CA SER A 217 5.86 -8.29 -5.01
C SER A 217 4.67 -7.71 -5.74
N VAL A 218 3.82 -6.98 -5.02
CA VAL A 218 2.76 -6.16 -5.59
C VAL A 218 3.05 -4.70 -5.29
N SER A 219 2.93 -3.84 -6.30
CA SER A 219 3.10 -2.40 -6.12
C SER A 219 2.31 -1.60 -7.16
N SER A 220 2.39 -0.26 -7.12
CA SER A 220 1.65 0.60 -8.04
C SER A 220 2.27 1.98 -8.19
N MET A 221 1.77 2.73 -9.17
CA MET A 221 2.07 4.15 -9.36
C MET A 221 1.36 5.06 -8.35
N SER A 222 0.42 4.53 -7.55
CA SER A 222 -0.51 5.31 -6.74
C SER A 222 0.14 6.01 -5.54
N LYS A 223 0.94 5.28 -4.75
CA LYS A 223 1.38 5.74 -3.43
C LYS A 223 2.68 6.51 -3.50
N VAL A 224 3.74 5.83 -3.88
CA VAL A 224 5.12 6.35 -3.88
C VAL A 224 5.33 7.38 -4.99
N PHE A 225 4.70 7.18 -6.15
CA PHE A 225 4.90 7.99 -7.34
C PHE A 225 3.86 9.11 -7.53
N SER A 226 2.89 9.26 -6.60
CA SER A 226 1.88 10.34 -6.62
C SER A 226 0.96 10.34 -7.86
N LEU A 227 0.77 9.18 -8.48
CA LEU A 227 0.04 9.01 -9.76
C LEU A 227 -1.12 8.03 -9.62
N ALA A 228 -1.90 8.15 -8.54
CA ALA A 228 -3.02 7.26 -8.26
C ALA A 228 -4.08 7.23 -9.36
N GLY A 229 -4.27 8.36 -10.06
CA GLY A 229 -5.23 8.51 -11.16
C GLY A 229 -4.92 7.67 -12.39
N LEU A 230 -3.67 7.21 -12.58
CA LEU A 230 -3.31 6.32 -13.70
C LEU A 230 -3.87 4.90 -13.55
N ARG A 231 -4.33 4.53 -12.37
CA ARG A 231 -4.84 3.18 -12.10
C ARG A 231 -3.88 2.06 -12.53
N LEU A 232 -2.56 2.28 -12.43
CA LEU A 232 -1.54 1.29 -12.77
C LEU A 232 -0.85 0.72 -11.54
N GLY A 233 -0.69 -0.60 -11.56
CA GLY A 233 0.11 -1.39 -10.64
C GLY A 233 0.76 -2.55 -11.39
N TRP A 234 1.41 -3.41 -10.64
CA TRP A 234 2.06 -4.59 -11.19
C TRP A 234 2.23 -5.70 -10.17
N ILE A 235 2.35 -6.92 -10.71
CA ILE A 235 2.89 -8.08 -10.02
C ILE A 235 4.31 -8.28 -10.52
N ALA A 236 5.24 -8.55 -9.62
CA ALA A 236 6.62 -8.85 -9.96
C ALA A 236 7.05 -10.14 -9.25
N THR A 237 7.61 -11.11 -10.00
CA THR A 237 8.03 -12.40 -9.45
C THR A 237 9.00 -13.13 -10.39
N HIS A 238 9.90 -13.94 -9.83
CA HIS A 238 10.74 -14.86 -10.61
C HIS A 238 9.99 -16.10 -11.11
N ASP A 239 8.90 -16.45 -10.44
CA ASP A 239 8.13 -17.66 -10.77
C ASP A 239 7.30 -17.45 -12.04
N MET A 240 7.81 -17.94 -13.16
CA MET A 240 7.15 -17.83 -14.46
C MET A 240 5.81 -18.60 -14.54
N SER A 241 5.58 -19.55 -13.64
CA SER A 241 4.27 -20.21 -13.56
C SER A 241 3.22 -19.26 -13.00
N VAL A 242 3.60 -18.43 -12.01
CA VAL A 242 2.77 -17.35 -11.46
C VAL A 242 2.48 -16.30 -12.53
N VAL A 243 3.52 -15.85 -13.26
CA VAL A 243 3.36 -14.87 -14.36
C VAL A 243 2.34 -15.38 -15.38
N LYS A 244 2.50 -16.61 -15.87
CA LYS A 244 1.60 -17.22 -16.85
C LYS A 244 0.17 -17.35 -16.33
N SER A 245 0.01 -17.80 -15.08
CA SER A 245 -1.29 -17.93 -14.44
C SER A 245 -1.99 -16.57 -14.30
N CYS A 246 -1.27 -15.55 -13.81
CA CYS A 246 -1.81 -14.21 -13.66
C CYS A 246 -2.21 -13.58 -15.01
N LEU A 247 -1.40 -13.74 -16.06
CA LEU A 247 -1.74 -13.27 -17.41
C LEU A 247 -3.01 -13.97 -17.93
N SER A 248 -3.10 -15.30 -17.81
CA SER A 248 -4.27 -16.05 -18.23
C SER A 248 -5.55 -15.64 -17.51
N HIS A 249 -5.47 -15.40 -16.19
CA HIS A 249 -6.63 -14.95 -15.41
C HIS A 249 -6.97 -13.47 -15.65
N ARG A 250 -5.97 -12.65 -15.98
CA ARG A 250 -6.17 -11.24 -16.34
C ARG A 250 -7.06 -11.09 -17.56
N ASP A 251 -7.02 -12.01 -18.51
CA ASP A 251 -7.86 -11.99 -19.72
C ASP A 251 -9.36 -12.07 -19.40
N TYR A 252 -9.75 -12.55 -18.22
CA TYR A 252 -11.16 -12.60 -17.80
C TYR A 252 -11.72 -11.27 -17.29
N ASN A 253 -10.88 -10.26 -17.03
CA ASN A 253 -11.37 -8.98 -16.52
C ASN A 253 -10.70 -7.74 -17.11
N LEU A 254 -9.46 -7.83 -17.57
CA LEU A 254 -8.67 -6.66 -17.95
C LEU A 254 -8.15 -6.71 -19.39
N VAL A 255 -7.75 -7.87 -19.89
CA VAL A 255 -7.06 -8.08 -21.19
C VAL A 255 -5.72 -7.34 -21.24
N SER A 256 -5.72 -5.99 -21.28
CA SER A 256 -4.53 -5.13 -21.21
C SER A 256 -4.82 -3.88 -20.40
N CYS A 257 -3.79 -3.24 -19.85
CA CYS A 257 -3.93 -1.95 -19.20
C CYS A 257 -4.16 -0.82 -20.23
N GLY A 258 -4.54 0.37 -19.75
CA GLY A 258 -4.74 1.55 -20.58
C GLY A 258 -3.42 2.01 -21.19
N VAL A 259 -3.39 2.17 -22.51
CA VAL A 259 -2.17 2.56 -23.26
C VAL A 259 -1.63 3.90 -22.78
N PHE A 260 -2.52 4.86 -22.53
CA PHE A 260 -2.14 6.21 -22.09
C PHE A 260 -1.57 6.21 -20.68
N ASP A 261 -2.15 5.38 -19.82
CA ASP A 261 -1.68 5.22 -18.46
C ASP A 261 -0.28 4.60 -18.41
N GLU A 262 -0.05 3.56 -19.23
CA GLU A 262 1.26 2.94 -19.34
C GLU A 262 2.32 3.88 -19.95
N MET A 263 1.95 4.69 -20.96
CA MET A 263 2.86 5.69 -21.54
C MET A 263 3.28 6.76 -20.51
N LEU A 264 2.32 7.29 -19.74
CA LEU A 264 2.60 8.25 -18.68
C LEU A 264 3.44 7.65 -17.56
N ALA A 265 3.10 6.44 -17.13
CA ALA A 265 3.86 5.73 -16.11
C ALA A 265 5.29 5.41 -16.57
N ALA A 266 5.49 5.04 -17.84
CA ALA A 266 6.82 4.82 -18.40
C ALA A 266 7.67 6.11 -18.39
N ALA A 267 7.08 7.25 -18.77
CA ALA A 267 7.74 8.54 -18.68
C ALA A 267 8.12 8.90 -17.22
N ALA A 268 7.21 8.67 -16.28
CA ALA A 268 7.48 8.89 -14.86
C ALA A 268 8.61 7.99 -14.34
N LEU A 269 8.57 6.69 -14.64
CA LEU A 269 9.57 5.72 -14.17
C LEU A 269 10.96 5.93 -14.77
N LYS A 270 11.06 6.51 -15.94
CA LYS A 270 12.34 6.95 -16.52
C LYS A 270 13.06 7.96 -15.61
N HIS A 271 12.29 8.75 -14.87
CA HIS A 271 12.78 9.78 -13.94
C HIS A 271 12.43 9.45 -12.48
N ARG A 272 12.29 8.16 -12.15
CA ARG A 272 11.85 7.68 -10.83
C ARG A 272 12.59 8.31 -9.66
N ASP A 273 13.90 8.59 -9.81
CA ASP A 273 14.71 9.12 -8.72
C ASP A 273 14.24 10.52 -8.30
N LYS A 274 13.84 11.37 -9.24
CA LYS A 274 13.28 12.70 -8.95
C LYS A 274 11.92 12.61 -8.23
N LEU A 275 11.06 11.68 -8.66
CA LEU A 275 9.77 11.46 -7.98
C LEU A 275 9.98 10.90 -6.56
N LEU A 276 10.89 9.94 -6.41
CA LEU A 276 11.21 9.35 -5.11
C LEU A 276 11.82 10.38 -4.15
N GLU A 277 12.69 11.25 -4.62
CA GLU A 277 13.28 12.33 -3.83
C GLU A 277 12.19 13.29 -3.33
N ARG A 278 11.30 13.75 -4.24
CA ARG A 278 10.13 14.56 -3.87
C ARG A 278 9.27 13.87 -2.82
N SER A 279 8.93 12.61 -3.05
CA SER A 279 8.03 11.87 -2.17
C SER A 279 8.64 11.64 -0.78
N ARG A 280 9.92 11.30 -0.70
CA ARG A 280 10.65 11.16 0.58
C ARG A 280 10.71 12.46 1.34
N LYS A 281 10.97 13.58 0.65
CA LYS A 281 11.00 14.92 1.29
C LYS A 281 9.67 15.23 1.96
N ILE A 282 8.55 15.06 1.24
CA ILE A 282 7.19 15.29 1.77
C ILE A 282 6.93 14.39 2.98
N VAL A 283 7.19 13.10 2.86
CA VAL A 283 6.95 12.11 3.91
C VAL A 283 7.74 12.43 5.17
N ARG A 284 9.02 12.81 5.04
CA ARG A 284 9.90 13.13 6.18
C ARG A 284 9.49 14.43 6.87
N GLU A 285 9.21 15.47 6.09
CA GLU A 285 8.77 16.77 6.63
C GLU A 285 7.43 16.64 7.36
N ASN A 286 6.47 15.93 6.77
CA ASN A 286 5.14 15.79 7.34
C ASN A 286 5.11 14.82 8.52
N LEU A 287 5.96 13.79 8.54
CA LEU A 287 6.09 12.94 9.74
C LEU A 287 6.61 13.74 10.94
N GLN A 288 7.50 14.70 10.71
CA GLN A 288 7.96 15.56 11.82
C GLN A 288 6.81 16.39 12.39
N ILE A 289 5.92 16.94 11.55
CA ILE A 289 4.73 17.68 12.00
C ILE A 289 3.83 16.77 12.84
N LEU A 290 3.59 15.53 12.38
CA LEU A 290 2.80 14.55 13.12
C LEU A 290 3.46 14.18 14.46
N ASP A 291 4.78 13.98 14.47
CA ASP A 291 5.56 13.61 15.66
C ASP A 291 5.51 14.72 16.73
N ASP A 292 5.69 15.98 16.31
CA ASP A 292 5.59 17.15 17.18
C ASP A 292 4.17 17.27 17.78
N TRP A 293 3.14 17.02 16.98
CA TRP A 293 1.76 17.02 17.45
C TRP A 293 1.50 15.90 18.47
N VAL A 294 1.90 14.66 18.18
CA VAL A 294 1.74 13.53 19.13
C VAL A 294 2.50 13.81 20.43
N GLY A 295 3.69 14.43 20.34
CA GLY A 295 4.48 14.81 21.52
C GLY A 295 3.83 15.92 22.37
N SER A 296 2.95 16.73 21.80
CA SER A 296 2.27 17.85 22.48
C SER A 296 0.84 17.53 22.94
N GLU A 297 0.22 16.50 22.37
CA GLU A 297 -1.16 16.14 22.69
C GLU A 297 -1.18 15.00 23.75
N PRO A 298 -1.58 15.30 25.02
CA PRO A 298 -1.43 14.34 26.12
C PRO A 298 -2.34 13.10 25.99
N HIS A 299 -3.40 13.19 25.22
CA HIS A 299 -4.40 12.13 25.07
C HIS A 299 -4.16 11.19 23.90
N VAL A 300 -3.03 11.33 23.20
CA VAL A 300 -2.69 10.46 22.07
C VAL A 300 -1.32 9.79 22.24
N SER A 301 -1.13 8.69 21.56
CA SER A 301 0.13 7.98 21.48
C SER A 301 0.24 7.17 20.20
N TYR A 302 1.45 6.88 19.75
CA TYR A 302 1.63 6.01 18.58
C TYR A 302 2.98 5.27 18.64
N VAL A 303 3.16 4.30 17.77
CA VAL A 303 4.49 3.80 17.40
C VAL A 303 4.93 4.62 16.19
N LYS A 304 6.02 5.38 16.33
CA LYS A 304 6.48 6.27 15.25
C LYS A 304 6.76 5.47 13.97
N PRO A 305 6.13 5.83 12.84
CA PRO A 305 6.36 5.18 11.55
C PRO A 305 7.83 5.17 11.14
N LYS A 306 8.28 4.04 10.61
CA LYS A 306 9.63 3.89 10.03
C LYS A 306 9.61 4.07 8.51
N ALA A 307 8.43 3.94 7.89
CA ALA A 307 8.26 4.11 6.45
C ALA A 307 6.77 4.32 6.08
N GLY A 308 6.51 4.55 4.81
CA GLY A 308 5.15 4.71 4.29
C GLY A 308 4.59 6.10 4.52
N THR A 309 3.28 6.20 4.47
CA THR A 309 2.52 7.45 4.47
C THR A 309 1.46 7.50 5.57
N THR A 310 1.37 6.46 6.40
CA THR A 310 0.30 6.29 7.39
C THR A 310 0.87 6.05 8.78
N ALA A 311 0.14 6.52 9.78
CA ALA A 311 0.39 6.27 11.19
C ALA A 311 -0.88 5.81 11.89
N LEU A 312 -0.77 4.83 12.78
CA LEU A 312 -1.85 4.40 13.65
C LEU A 312 -1.69 5.09 15.01
N VAL A 313 -2.58 6.05 15.29
CA VAL A 313 -2.55 6.88 16.50
C VAL A 313 -3.64 6.42 17.45
N TYR A 314 -3.27 6.11 18.69
CA TYR A 314 -4.17 5.75 19.78
C TYR A 314 -4.62 6.99 20.54
N TYR A 315 -5.81 6.93 21.10
CA TYR A 315 -6.32 7.92 22.04
C TYR A 315 -6.84 7.20 23.31
N ASP A 316 -6.88 7.90 24.44
CA ASP A 316 -7.22 7.36 25.76
C ASP A 316 -8.66 7.69 26.21
N LEU A 317 -9.53 8.07 25.27
CA LEU A 317 -10.94 8.35 25.54
C LEU A 317 -11.78 7.05 25.48
N ASP A 318 -12.76 6.92 26.38
CA ASP A 318 -13.67 5.75 26.41
C ASP A 318 -14.80 5.91 25.37
N ILE A 319 -14.44 5.81 24.12
CA ILE A 319 -15.32 5.93 22.95
C ILE A 319 -14.77 5.05 21.80
N SER A 320 -15.65 4.39 21.06
CA SER A 320 -15.23 3.53 19.93
C SER A 320 -14.57 4.34 18.81
N SER A 321 -13.73 3.69 17.99
CA SER A 321 -13.04 4.39 16.90
C SER A 321 -14.00 4.97 15.85
N TYR A 322 -15.08 4.25 15.55
CA TYR A 322 -16.11 4.78 14.64
C TYR A 322 -16.79 6.01 15.19
N GLU A 323 -17.24 5.97 16.44
CA GLU A 323 -17.93 7.10 17.10
C GLU A 323 -16.99 8.29 17.25
N PHE A 324 -15.73 8.08 17.66
CA PHE A 324 -14.72 9.12 17.73
C PHE A 324 -14.54 9.84 16.40
N CYS A 325 -14.27 9.07 15.32
CA CYS A 325 -14.01 9.65 14.00
C CYS A 325 -15.24 10.32 13.38
N GLU A 326 -16.43 9.76 13.57
CA GLU A 326 -17.68 10.32 13.07
C GLU A 326 -18.06 11.62 13.77
N GLU A 327 -18.00 11.67 15.10
CA GLU A 327 -18.30 12.88 15.85
C GLU A 327 -17.28 14.00 15.58
N MET A 328 -15.99 13.63 15.54
CA MET A 328 -14.92 14.56 15.22
C MET A 328 -15.12 15.17 13.83
N TYR A 329 -15.39 14.34 12.83
CA TYR A 329 -15.70 14.82 11.48
C TYR A 329 -16.85 15.81 11.47
N LYS A 330 -17.98 15.47 12.11
CA LYS A 330 -19.18 16.32 12.16
C LYS A 330 -18.93 17.65 12.87
N LYS A 331 -18.06 17.69 13.88
CA LYS A 331 -17.81 18.89 14.69
C LYS A 331 -16.72 19.79 14.13
N THR A 332 -15.71 19.20 13.49
CA THR A 332 -14.50 19.94 13.08
C THR A 332 -14.19 19.87 11.59
N GLY A 333 -14.74 18.88 10.88
CA GLY A 333 -14.45 18.61 9.47
C GLY A 333 -13.15 17.87 9.24
N ALA A 334 -12.43 17.42 10.28
CA ALA A 334 -11.25 16.57 10.15
C ALA A 334 -11.67 15.14 9.81
N PHE A 335 -11.05 14.57 8.77
CA PHE A 335 -11.36 13.23 8.30
C PHE A 335 -10.14 12.32 8.43
N VAL A 336 -10.31 11.24 9.21
CA VAL A 336 -9.35 10.16 9.45
C VAL A 336 -10.05 8.81 9.30
N THR A 337 -9.29 7.72 9.29
CA THR A 337 -9.90 6.38 9.23
C THR A 337 -9.95 5.76 10.63
N PRO A 338 -11.10 5.24 11.10
CA PRO A 338 -11.20 4.54 12.37
C PRO A 338 -10.27 3.33 12.44
N GLY A 339 -9.63 3.13 13.58
CA GLY A 339 -8.78 1.97 13.80
C GLY A 339 -9.55 0.65 13.79
N ASP A 340 -10.84 0.67 14.11
CA ASP A 340 -11.72 -0.49 14.02
C ASP A 340 -11.83 -1.06 12.60
N CYS A 341 -11.60 -0.23 11.54
CA CYS A 341 -11.46 -0.71 10.16
C CYS A 341 -10.29 -1.70 9.97
N PHE A 342 -9.35 -1.71 10.92
CA PHE A 342 -8.18 -2.59 10.96
C PHE A 342 -8.19 -3.54 12.17
N GLU A 343 -9.33 -3.65 12.86
CA GLU A 343 -9.49 -4.40 14.11
C GLU A 343 -8.56 -3.90 15.24
N VAL A 344 -8.26 -2.60 15.27
CA VAL A 344 -7.47 -1.95 16.31
C VAL A 344 -8.31 -0.87 17.00
N PRO A 345 -9.04 -1.23 18.07
CA PRO A 345 -9.92 -0.29 18.79
C PRO A 345 -9.13 0.86 19.44
N HIS A 346 -9.84 1.93 19.80
CA HIS A 346 -9.30 3.15 20.42
C HIS A 346 -8.12 3.75 19.65
N SER A 347 -8.20 3.71 18.33
CA SER A 347 -7.18 4.28 17.45
C SER A 347 -7.78 4.88 16.19
N MET A 348 -6.98 5.65 15.48
CA MET A 348 -7.29 6.21 14.17
C MET A 348 -6.07 6.09 13.26
N ARG A 349 -6.28 5.83 11.96
CA ARG A 349 -5.21 5.93 10.98
C ARG A 349 -5.17 7.36 10.42
N ILE A 350 -4.03 8.00 10.52
CA ILE A 350 -3.72 9.29 9.90
C ILE A 350 -2.82 9.03 8.69
N GLY A 351 -3.21 9.58 7.53
CA GLY A 351 -2.36 9.70 6.36
C GLY A 351 -1.63 11.05 6.40
N TYR A 352 -0.33 11.02 6.49
CA TYR A 352 0.46 12.25 6.71
C TYR A 352 1.23 12.75 5.48
N ALA A 353 1.09 12.11 4.33
CA ALA A 353 1.89 12.42 3.15
C ALA A 353 1.13 13.21 2.06
N TYR A 354 -0.11 13.58 2.31
CA TYR A 354 -0.91 14.46 1.46
C TYR A 354 -0.71 15.93 1.87
N GLY A 355 -1.53 16.86 1.45
CA GLY A 355 -1.37 18.30 1.67
C GLY A 355 -0.82 18.69 3.06
N LYS A 356 0.33 19.37 3.10
CA LYS A 356 0.99 19.77 4.35
C LYS A 356 0.10 20.66 5.23
N GLN A 357 -0.63 21.59 4.62
CA GLN A 357 -1.52 22.49 5.36
C GLN A 357 -2.75 21.76 5.91
N ASP A 358 -3.31 20.84 5.11
CA ASP A 358 -4.43 20.00 5.57
C ASP A 358 -4.04 19.13 6.76
N LEU A 359 -2.77 18.61 6.77
CA LEU A 359 -2.25 17.88 7.92
C LEU A 359 -2.22 18.76 9.18
N ILE A 360 -1.62 19.96 9.10
CA ILE A 360 -1.52 20.89 10.24
C ILE A 360 -2.91 21.26 10.78
N ASP A 361 -3.81 21.66 9.90
CA ASP A 361 -5.16 22.10 10.28
C ASP A 361 -6.02 20.93 10.79
N GLY A 362 -5.87 19.74 10.18
CA GLY A 362 -6.55 18.53 10.61
C GLY A 362 -6.08 18.05 11.98
N LEU A 363 -4.79 18.05 12.27
CA LEU A 363 -4.25 17.71 13.59
C LEU A 363 -4.73 18.68 14.66
N LYS A 364 -4.77 19.99 14.37
CA LYS A 364 -5.37 21.00 15.26
C LYS A 364 -6.83 20.71 15.52
N ALA A 365 -7.60 20.37 14.49
CA ALA A 365 -9.02 20.06 14.60
C ALA A 365 -9.27 18.79 15.45
N ILE A 366 -8.36 17.79 15.40
CA ILE A 366 -8.39 16.62 16.30
C ILE A 366 -8.21 17.07 17.75
N SER A 367 -7.19 17.90 18.05
CA SER A 367 -6.95 18.43 19.41
C SER A 367 -8.15 19.25 19.92
N GLU A 368 -8.79 20.07 19.09
CA GLU A 368 -10.00 20.80 19.45
C GLU A 368 -11.13 19.85 19.85
N TYR A 369 -11.32 18.75 19.12
CA TYR A 369 -12.32 17.73 19.44
C TYR A 369 -11.99 17.01 20.75
N ILE A 370 -10.75 16.57 20.95
CA ILE A 370 -10.28 15.93 22.19
C ILE A 370 -10.56 16.86 23.39
N ALA A 371 -10.20 18.14 23.29
CA ALA A 371 -10.43 19.12 24.34
C ALA A 371 -11.93 19.33 24.67
N MET A 372 -12.86 19.09 23.72
CA MET A 372 -14.30 19.12 23.99
C MET A 372 -14.77 17.90 24.79
N LYS A 373 -14.07 16.77 24.69
CA LYS A 373 -14.43 15.52 25.35
C LYS A 373 -13.77 15.37 26.74
N THR A 374 -12.70 16.11 27.01
CA THR A 374 -11.93 16.03 28.29
C THR A 374 -12.26 17.14 29.27
N ARG A 375 -13.13 18.08 28.90
CA ARG A 375 -13.70 19.11 29.78
C ARG A 375 -14.95 18.59 30.49
#